data_cc524534414a7dc1b88df98dc0050c1e
#
_entry.id   cc524534414a7dc1b88df98dc0050c1e
#
_cell.length_a   1.000
_cell.length_b   1.000
_cell.length_c   1.000
_cell.angle_alpha   90.00
_cell.angle_beta   90.00
_cell.angle_gamma   90.00
#
_symmetry.space_group_name_H-M   'P 1'
#
loop_
_entity.id
_entity.type
_entity.pdbx_description
1 polymer ?
#
loop_
_entity_poly.entity_id
_entity_poly.type
_entity_poly.pdbx_seq_one_letter_code
_entity_poly.pdbx_strand_id
1 'polypeptide(L)'
;MDRLQSKMEQLFNKKNKTRVLKAVNGEMSYQKLTAPELHQFVQHWNYDDGLEPFEWIIRQKYLDKGTALCLYWMLQPDYFCKFKNEEEIKGDINYQTYQIIKEIEEKYTSGFYQEENFSFDPKKEFLDENSNAKCIPAEMLIQSPGIIFERQDIEFAFLRKPNEKELKTINSKIADAIKIIQISNPDFVYDQTDVAIQAIIQSVEYWKEKGLGKIKIKNLSYLWMDCMHKKHHWDWIIWDWEIGNNIGVTNSTKELTCLADTIINHTIDGFQQSSIISDLYIDLTGVNNFYDLKKDPYSGIGLLFSTDHLKFKE
;
A
#
# COMPACT_ATOMS: atom_id res chain seq x y z
N MET A 1 8.83 16.05 -26.01
CA MET A 1 8.18 15.36 -24.88
C MET A 1 7.14 14.35 -25.33
N ASP A 2 6.21 14.69 -26.21
CA ASP A 2 5.09 13.78 -26.57
C ASP A 2 5.47 12.40 -27.15
N ARG A 3 6.55 12.30 -27.91
CA ARG A 3 6.92 11.03 -28.58
C ARG A 3 7.55 10.00 -27.62
N LEU A 4 8.25 10.46 -26.61
CA LEU A 4 8.85 9.63 -25.55
C LEU A 4 7.77 9.15 -24.58
N GLN A 5 6.88 10.04 -24.18
CA GLN A 5 5.75 9.73 -23.31
C GLN A 5 4.80 8.72 -23.95
N SER A 6 4.51 8.90 -25.26
CA SER A 6 3.72 7.93 -26.05
C SER A 6 4.40 6.56 -26.14
N LYS A 7 5.74 6.50 -26.28
CA LYS A 7 6.48 5.24 -26.28
C LYS A 7 6.47 4.54 -24.92
N MET A 8 6.55 5.30 -23.83
CA MET A 8 6.45 4.79 -22.47
C MET A 8 5.06 4.24 -22.17
N GLU A 9 4.00 4.95 -22.54
CA GLU A 9 2.61 4.48 -22.40
C GLU A 9 2.35 3.20 -23.20
N GLN A 10 3.01 3.02 -24.35
CA GLN A 10 2.94 1.77 -25.11
C GLN A 10 3.70 0.62 -24.43
N LEU A 11 4.85 0.90 -23.80
CA LEU A 11 5.65 -0.11 -23.10
C LEU A 11 5.05 -0.52 -21.76
N PHE A 12 4.34 0.39 -21.10
CA PHE A 12 3.80 0.17 -19.77
C PHE A 12 2.39 0.72 -19.62
N ASN A 13 1.45 0.01 -20.22
CA ASN A 13 0.03 0.33 -20.19
C ASN A 13 -0.66 -0.23 -18.92
N LYS A 14 -1.96 0.01 -18.81
CA LYS A 14 -2.79 -0.45 -17.67
C LYS A 14 -2.64 -1.96 -17.40
N LYS A 15 -2.58 -2.81 -18.44
CA LYS A 15 -2.42 -4.26 -18.29
C LYS A 15 -1.08 -4.61 -17.64
N ASN A 16 0.00 -3.94 -18.02
CA ASN A 16 1.34 -4.14 -17.45
C ASN A 16 1.35 -3.74 -15.98
N LYS A 17 0.75 -2.60 -15.64
CA LYS A 17 0.64 -2.11 -14.27
C LYS A 17 -0.10 -3.11 -13.38
N THR A 18 -1.27 -3.62 -13.83
CA THR A 18 -2.02 -4.66 -13.11
C THR A 18 -1.19 -5.93 -12.86
N ARG A 19 -0.36 -6.33 -13.83
CA ARG A 19 0.51 -7.51 -13.70
C ARG A 19 1.61 -7.28 -12.67
N VAL A 20 2.23 -6.09 -12.67
CA VAL A 20 3.24 -5.71 -11.67
C VAL A 20 2.61 -5.70 -10.27
N LEU A 21 1.46 -5.05 -10.10
CA LEU A 21 0.74 -5.02 -8.83
C LEU A 21 0.44 -6.43 -8.30
N LYS A 22 -0.08 -7.32 -9.16
CA LYS A 22 -0.33 -8.72 -8.79
C LYS A 22 0.94 -9.47 -8.37
N ALA A 23 2.06 -9.18 -9.02
CA ALA A 23 3.33 -9.80 -8.68
C ALA A 23 3.87 -9.27 -7.34
N VAL A 24 3.77 -7.97 -7.08
CA VAL A 24 4.12 -7.34 -5.79
C VAL A 24 3.29 -7.92 -4.65
N ASN A 25 1.99 -8.14 -4.87
CA ASN A 25 1.08 -8.73 -3.87
C ASN A 25 1.16 -10.26 -3.75
N GLY A 26 2.07 -10.93 -4.49
CA GLY A 26 2.20 -12.39 -4.46
C GLY A 26 1.09 -13.17 -5.18
N GLU A 27 0.17 -12.48 -5.87
CA GLU A 27 -0.95 -13.09 -6.61
C GLU A 27 -0.51 -13.67 -7.97
N MET A 28 0.67 -13.26 -8.45
CA MET A 28 1.28 -13.73 -9.68
C MET A 28 2.78 -13.87 -9.50
N SER A 29 3.37 -14.91 -10.11
CA SER A 29 4.82 -15.05 -10.11
C SER A 29 5.49 -13.90 -10.88
N TYR A 30 6.43 -13.20 -10.24
CA TYR A 30 7.27 -12.17 -10.84
C TYR A 30 8.11 -12.70 -12.01
N GLN A 31 8.37 -14.00 -12.08
CA GLN A 31 9.09 -14.66 -13.18
C GLN A 31 8.37 -14.57 -14.53
N LYS A 32 7.09 -14.19 -14.52
CA LYS A 32 6.27 -14.02 -15.73
C LYS A 32 6.27 -12.57 -16.24
N LEU A 33 6.99 -11.67 -15.58
CA LEU A 33 7.06 -10.26 -15.93
C LEU A 33 7.99 -10.04 -17.11
N THR A 34 7.65 -9.10 -17.98
CA THR A 34 8.50 -8.61 -19.08
C THR A 34 9.54 -7.62 -18.55
N ALA A 35 10.56 -7.26 -19.34
CA ALA A 35 11.59 -6.32 -18.90
C ALA A 35 11.06 -4.97 -18.41
N PRO A 36 10.09 -4.29 -19.05
CA PRO A 36 9.48 -3.08 -18.51
C PRO A 36 8.73 -3.32 -17.19
N GLU A 37 8.05 -4.46 -17.08
CA GLU A 37 7.32 -4.83 -15.85
C GLU A 37 8.29 -5.15 -14.72
N LEU A 38 9.42 -5.82 -14.99
CA LEU A 38 10.46 -6.08 -14.00
C LEU A 38 11.11 -4.78 -13.49
N HIS A 39 11.33 -3.80 -14.39
CA HIS A 39 11.85 -2.49 -13.99
C HIS A 39 10.92 -1.82 -12.96
N GLN A 40 9.61 -1.85 -13.20
CA GLN A 40 8.64 -1.31 -12.26
C GLN A 40 8.49 -2.19 -11.01
N PHE A 41 8.55 -3.52 -11.14
CA PHE A 41 8.49 -4.43 -10.01
C PHE A 41 9.62 -4.16 -9.01
N VAL A 42 10.85 -4.01 -9.47
CA VAL A 42 12.01 -3.67 -8.63
C VAL A 42 11.77 -2.41 -7.81
N GLN A 43 11.17 -1.38 -8.40
CA GLN A 43 10.88 -0.11 -7.73
C GLN A 43 9.71 -0.15 -6.73
N HIS A 44 8.90 -1.21 -6.76
CA HIS A 44 7.71 -1.36 -5.91
C HIS A 44 7.82 -2.47 -4.88
N TRP A 45 8.77 -3.40 -5.06
CA TRP A 45 8.94 -4.50 -4.12
C TRP A 45 9.43 -3.99 -2.77
N ASN A 46 8.78 -4.46 -1.69
CA ASN A 46 9.24 -4.20 -0.33
C ASN A 46 10.31 -5.24 0.06
N TYR A 47 11.51 -4.79 0.43
CA TYR A 47 12.62 -5.68 0.83
C TYR A 47 12.31 -6.50 2.09
N ASP A 48 11.44 -5.99 2.97
CA ASP A 48 11.04 -6.69 4.19
C ASP A 48 10.25 -7.98 3.88
N ASP A 49 9.72 -8.09 2.65
CA ASP A 49 9.02 -9.28 2.17
C ASP A 49 9.99 -10.36 1.61
N GLY A 50 11.31 -10.11 1.66
CA GLY A 50 12.36 -11.04 1.26
C GLY A 50 13.12 -10.63 0.00
N LEU A 51 14.28 -11.24 -0.21
CA LEU A 51 15.21 -10.92 -1.30
C LEU A 51 15.18 -11.92 -2.45
N GLU A 52 14.44 -13.02 -2.36
CA GLU A 52 14.37 -14.07 -3.38
C GLU A 52 14.01 -13.54 -4.78
N PRO A 53 13.06 -12.58 -4.92
CA PRO A 53 12.79 -12.02 -6.24
C PRO A 53 14.02 -11.38 -6.86
N PHE A 54 14.81 -10.64 -6.08
CA PHE A 54 16.01 -9.96 -6.56
C PHE A 54 17.10 -10.93 -6.96
N GLU A 55 17.33 -12.00 -6.17
CA GLU A 55 18.29 -13.05 -6.53
C GLU A 55 17.97 -13.71 -7.87
N TRP A 56 16.68 -13.92 -8.14
CA TRP A 56 16.27 -14.47 -9.43
C TRP A 56 16.41 -13.44 -10.55
N ILE A 57 15.97 -12.19 -10.33
CA ILE A 57 15.97 -11.13 -11.34
C ILE A 57 17.38 -10.85 -11.86
N ILE A 58 18.36 -10.71 -10.98
CA ILE A 58 19.75 -10.38 -11.36
C ILE A 58 20.46 -11.47 -12.19
N ARG A 59 19.89 -12.68 -12.21
CA ARG A 59 20.41 -13.81 -12.99
C ARG A 59 19.81 -13.90 -14.39
N GLN A 60 18.88 -13.00 -14.73
CA GLN A 60 18.25 -13.01 -16.05
C GLN A 60 19.09 -12.22 -17.06
N LYS A 61 19.49 -12.85 -18.16
CA LYS A 61 20.25 -12.19 -19.23
C LYS A 61 19.48 -11.07 -19.93
N TYR A 62 18.15 -11.15 -19.91
CA TYR A 62 17.26 -10.13 -20.48
C TYR A 62 16.95 -8.99 -19.50
N LEU A 63 17.55 -8.99 -18.31
CA LEU A 63 17.41 -7.88 -17.39
C LEU A 63 18.08 -6.65 -18.00
N ASP A 64 17.35 -5.55 -18.02
CA ASP A 64 17.87 -4.29 -18.52
C ASP A 64 18.96 -3.73 -17.59
N LYS A 65 19.99 -3.17 -18.19
CA LYS A 65 21.17 -2.63 -17.50
C LYS A 65 20.78 -1.51 -16.51
N GLY A 66 19.87 -0.63 -16.90
CA GLY A 66 19.34 0.40 -16.01
C GLY A 66 18.53 -0.17 -14.84
N THR A 67 17.81 -1.27 -15.06
CA THR A 67 17.11 -1.97 -13.99
C THR A 67 18.08 -2.59 -12.98
N ALA A 68 19.15 -3.21 -13.47
CA ALA A 68 20.21 -3.78 -12.62
C ALA A 68 20.88 -2.68 -11.78
N LEU A 69 21.18 -1.53 -12.38
CA LEU A 69 21.76 -0.39 -11.69
C LEU A 69 20.81 0.23 -10.67
N CYS A 70 19.53 0.35 -11.01
CA CYS A 70 18.47 0.79 -10.07
C CYS A 70 18.41 -0.13 -8.85
N LEU A 71 18.32 -1.44 -9.05
CA LEU A 71 18.28 -2.42 -7.96
C LEU A 71 19.55 -2.35 -7.09
N TYR A 72 20.72 -2.22 -7.70
CA TYR A 72 21.98 -2.07 -7.00
C TYR A 72 21.94 -0.93 -5.99
N TRP A 73 21.48 0.25 -6.42
CA TRP A 73 21.42 1.44 -5.57
C TRP A 73 20.30 1.38 -4.53
N MET A 74 19.20 0.75 -4.86
CA MET A 74 18.13 0.51 -3.90
C MET A 74 18.59 -0.38 -2.73
N LEU A 75 19.55 -1.27 -2.95
CA LEU A 75 20.14 -2.13 -1.92
C LEU A 75 21.23 -1.43 -1.06
N GLN A 76 21.42 -0.12 -1.23
CA GLN A 76 22.32 0.72 -0.42
C GLN A 76 23.77 0.20 -0.40
N PRO A 77 24.45 0.13 -1.54
CA PRO A 77 25.82 -0.43 -1.62
C PRO A 77 26.85 0.35 -0.80
N ASP A 78 26.65 1.65 -0.60
CA ASP A 78 27.48 2.53 0.20
C ASP A 78 27.50 2.16 1.71
N TYR A 79 26.43 1.56 2.22
CA TYR A 79 26.40 1.00 3.57
C TYR A 79 27.53 0.00 3.80
N PHE A 80 27.85 -0.82 2.79
CA PHE A 80 28.86 -1.86 2.90
C PHE A 80 30.31 -1.33 2.77
N CYS A 81 30.49 -0.08 2.34
CA CYS A 81 31.81 0.55 2.28
C CYS A 81 32.47 0.79 3.65
N LYS A 82 31.74 0.64 4.72
CA LYS A 82 32.27 0.74 6.10
C LYS A 82 33.06 -0.49 6.53
N PHE A 83 32.82 -1.65 5.92
CA PHE A 83 33.49 -2.90 6.24
C PHE A 83 34.81 -3.01 5.48
N LYS A 84 35.83 -3.58 6.14
CA LYS A 84 37.18 -3.73 5.53
C LYS A 84 37.27 -4.93 4.61
N ASN A 85 36.50 -5.97 4.89
CA ASN A 85 36.51 -7.22 4.13
C ASN A 85 35.21 -7.99 4.33
N GLU A 86 35.04 -9.04 3.55
CA GLU A 86 33.83 -9.88 3.57
C GLU A 86 33.64 -10.63 4.90
N GLU A 87 34.73 -10.98 5.60
CA GLU A 87 34.62 -11.70 6.88
C GLU A 87 33.93 -10.87 7.95
N GLU A 88 34.09 -9.53 7.91
CA GLU A 88 33.38 -8.61 8.81
C GLU A 88 31.90 -8.57 8.53
N ILE A 89 31.49 -8.83 7.27
CA ILE A 89 30.08 -8.76 6.84
C ILE A 89 29.36 -10.09 7.07
N LYS A 90 30.05 -11.23 7.07
CA LYS A 90 29.43 -12.57 7.22
C LYS A 90 28.56 -12.74 8.47
N GLY A 91 28.83 -11.98 9.53
CA GLY A 91 28.02 -11.97 10.73
C GLY A 91 26.92 -10.93 10.76
N ASP A 92 26.81 -10.08 9.74
CA ASP A 92 25.79 -9.04 9.63
C ASP A 92 24.47 -9.63 9.08
N ILE A 93 23.35 -9.14 9.59
CA ILE A 93 22.01 -9.53 9.11
C ILE A 93 21.82 -9.24 7.63
N ASN A 94 22.58 -8.27 7.08
CA ASN A 94 22.51 -7.86 5.69
C ASN A 94 23.47 -8.64 4.77
N TYR A 95 24.07 -9.76 5.21
CA TYR A 95 25.04 -10.50 4.40
C TYR A 95 24.46 -10.98 3.07
N GLN A 96 23.21 -11.40 3.03
CA GLN A 96 22.52 -11.79 1.79
C GLN A 96 22.39 -10.61 0.82
N THR A 97 22.06 -9.43 1.32
CA THR A 97 22.01 -8.19 0.51
C THR A 97 23.39 -7.87 -0.08
N TYR A 98 24.46 -7.99 0.72
CA TYR A 98 25.82 -7.83 0.23
C TYR A 98 26.17 -8.79 -0.91
N GLN A 99 25.78 -10.06 -0.79
CA GLN A 99 26.03 -11.05 -1.85
C GLN A 99 25.31 -10.67 -3.16
N ILE A 100 24.08 -10.20 -3.08
CA ILE A 100 23.34 -9.71 -4.25
C ILE A 100 24.03 -8.51 -4.87
N ILE A 101 24.45 -7.54 -4.06
CA ILE A 101 25.20 -6.36 -4.53
C ILE A 101 26.46 -6.79 -5.29
N LYS A 102 27.25 -7.72 -4.72
CA LYS A 102 28.49 -8.21 -5.39
C LYS A 102 28.21 -8.99 -6.66
N GLU A 103 27.15 -9.77 -6.70
CA GLU A 103 26.71 -10.47 -7.92
C GLU A 103 26.28 -9.45 -9.01
N ILE A 104 25.61 -8.35 -8.64
CA ILE A 104 25.28 -7.29 -9.60
C ILE A 104 26.53 -6.59 -10.11
N GLU A 105 27.47 -6.21 -9.24
CA GLU A 105 28.75 -5.58 -9.62
C GLU A 105 29.51 -6.40 -10.66
N GLU A 106 29.71 -7.70 -10.38
CA GLU A 106 30.39 -8.61 -11.28
C GLU A 106 29.70 -8.70 -12.67
N LYS A 107 28.39 -8.90 -12.63
CA LYS A 107 27.61 -9.03 -13.88
C LYS A 107 27.54 -7.74 -14.68
N TYR A 108 27.40 -6.61 -13.99
CA TYR A 108 27.30 -5.30 -14.64
C TYR A 108 28.62 -4.94 -15.33
N THR A 109 29.76 -5.07 -14.64
CA THR A 109 31.08 -4.74 -15.14
C THR A 109 31.58 -5.73 -16.20
N SER A 110 31.16 -7.00 -16.14
CA SER A 110 31.49 -8.00 -17.18
C SER A 110 30.63 -7.87 -18.45
N GLY A 111 29.65 -6.96 -18.49
CA GLY A 111 28.76 -6.80 -19.62
C GLY A 111 27.72 -7.91 -19.76
N PHE A 112 27.35 -8.57 -18.68
CA PHE A 112 26.32 -9.61 -18.67
C PHE A 112 24.94 -9.07 -19.09
N TYR A 113 24.58 -7.83 -18.65
CA TYR A 113 23.36 -7.14 -18.99
C TYR A 113 23.56 -6.37 -20.31
N GLN A 114 22.93 -6.83 -21.39
CA GLN A 114 23.10 -6.26 -22.71
C GLN A 114 21.97 -5.33 -23.15
N GLU A 115 20.80 -5.44 -22.51
CA GLU A 115 19.65 -4.57 -22.79
C GLU A 115 19.87 -3.20 -22.15
N GLU A 116 19.69 -2.14 -22.94
CA GLU A 116 19.92 -0.74 -22.55
C GLU A 116 18.68 0.13 -22.86
N ASN A 117 17.49 -0.37 -22.50
CA ASN A 117 16.23 0.33 -22.78
C ASN A 117 15.92 1.39 -21.73
N PHE A 118 16.29 1.16 -20.46
CA PHE A 118 15.98 2.03 -19.34
C PHE A 118 17.24 2.67 -18.78
N SER A 119 17.14 3.99 -18.53
CA SER A 119 18.21 4.77 -17.93
C SER A 119 17.95 4.96 -16.44
N PHE A 120 18.98 4.79 -15.64
CA PHE A 120 19.00 5.12 -14.23
C PHE A 120 20.21 5.99 -13.91
N ASP A 121 20.01 7.10 -13.20
CA ASP A 121 21.07 8.04 -12.78
C ASP A 121 21.27 8.00 -11.26
N PRO A 122 22.33 7.30 -10.78
CA PRO A 122 22.60 7.21 -9.34
C PRO A 122 22.80 8.56 -8.67
N LYS A 123 23.37 9.53 -9.38
CA LYS A 123 23.68 10.86 -8.82
C LYS A 123 22.44 11.68 -8.55
N LYS A 124 21.41 11.47 -9.35
CA LYS A 124 20.14 12.17 -9.19
C LYS A 124 19.31 11.63 -8.01
N GLU A 125 19.39 10.32 -7.76
CA GLU A 125 18.43 9.64 -6.90
C GLU A 125 19.01 9.18 -5.56
N PHE A 126 20.29 8.83 -5.48
CA PHE A 126 20.88 8.18 -4.30
C PHE A 126 22.19 8.80 -3.80
N LEU A 127 22.94 9.50 -4.64
CA LEU A 127 24.20 10.09 -4.23
C LEU A 127 24.02 11.52 -3.75
N ASP A 128 24.35 11.75 -2.50
CA ASP A 128 24.51 13.09 -1.92
C ASP A 128 25.99 13.38 -1.63
N GLU A 129 26.26 14.58 -1.11
CA GLU A 129 27.63 15.03 -0.77
C GLU A 129 28.27 14.19 0.34
N ASN A 130 27.50 13.40 1.10
CA ASN A 130 27.94 12.60 2.24
C ASN A 130 28.07 11.11 1.87
N SER A 131 27.68 10.70 0.68
CA SER A 131 27.69 9.30 0.26
C SER A 131 29.10 8.76 0.19
N ASN A 132 29.35 7.63 0.86
CA ASN A 132 30.65 6.96 0.86
C ASN A 132 30.80 6.05 -0.36
N ALA A 133 31.07 6.64 -1.51
CA ALA A 133 31.17 5.92 -2.78
C ALA A 133 32.56 5.28 -3.05
N LYS A 134 33.50 5.32 -2.11
CA LYS A 134 34.90 4.90 -2.33
C LYS A 134 35.08 3.43 -2.67
N CYS A 135 34.19 2.57 -2.20
CA CYS A 135 34.26 1.13 -2.46
C CYS A 135 33.40 0.71 -3.67
N ILE A 136 32.69 1.64 -4.29
CA ILE A 136 31.75 1.37 -5.39
C ILE A 136 32.51 1.42 -6.72
N PRO A 137 32.35 0.42 -7.60
CA PRO A 137 32.95 0.44 -8.93
C PRO A 137 32.53 1.69 -9.73
N ALA A 138 33.47 2.27 -10.49
CA ALA A 138 33.24 3.51 -11.23
C ALA A 138 32.06 3.40 -12.22
N GLU A 139 31.86 2.24 -12.81
CA GLU A 139 30.77 1.94 -13.75
C GLU A 139 29.39 2.04 -13.08
N MET A 140 29.31 1.75 -11.77
CA MET A 140 28.08 1.83 -11.00
C MET A 140 27.71 3.26 -10.57
N LEU A 141 28.64 4.21 -10.75
CA LEU A 141 28.46 5.65 -10.46
C LEU A 141 28.01 6.45 -11.67
N ILE A 142 27.90 5.81 -12.83
CA ILE A 142 27.59 6.45 -14.10
C ILE A 142 26.16 6.11 -14.50
N GLN A 143 25.44 7.13 -14.98
CA GLN A 143 24.10 6.94 -15.54
C GLN A 143 24.13 5.86 -16.63
N SER A 144 23.22 4.87 -16.53
CA SER A 144 23.05 3.87 -17.56
C SER A 144 22.44 4.46 -18.83
N PRO A 145 22.75 3.89 -20.02
CA PRO A 145 22.09 4.28 -21.27
C PRO A 145 20.58 3.98 -21.22
N GLY A 146 19.84 4.54 -22.18
CA GLY A 146 18.43 4.25 -22.35
C GLY A 146 17.52 5.44 -22.06
N ILE A 147 16.25 5.16 -21.84
CA ILE A 147 15.21 6.15 -21.56
C ILE A 147 14.98 6.19 -20.06
N ILE A 148 14.92 7.38 -19.47
CA ILE A 148 14.49 7.54 -18.07
C ILE A 148 13.06 7.02 -17.96
N PHE A 149 12.88 5.97 -17.14
CA PHE A 149 11.61 5.33 -16.89
C PHE A 149 11.35 5.38 -15.39
N GLU A 150 10.86 6.52 -14.95
CA GLU A 150 10.56 6.77 -13.55
C GLU A 150 9.53 5.78 -13.00
N ARG A 151 9.54 5.60 -11.68
CA ARG A 151 8.54 4.80 -10.97
C ARG A 151 7.14 5.26 -11.36
N GLN A 152 6.37 4.35 -11.89
CA GLN A 152 4.99 4.58 -12.27
C GLN A 152 4.08 4.16 -11.13
N ASP A 153 3.08 4.95 -10.87
CA ASP A 153 2.02 4.51 -9.97
C ASP A 153 1.35 3.25 -10.55
N ILE A 154 1.49 2.13 -9.85
CA ILE A 154 0.85 0.84 -10.20
C ILE A 154 -0.46 0.62 -9.46
N GLU A 155 -0.70 1.39 -8.41
CA GLU A 155 -1.94 1.38 -7.67
C GLU A 155 -2.94 2.31 -8.35
N PHE A 156 -3.91 1.75 -9.03
CA PHE A 156 -5.03 2.50 -9.59
C PHE A 156 -6.19 2.48 -8.61
N ALA A 157 -5.96 3.08 -7.47
CA ALA A 157 -7.05 3.35 -6.58
C ALA A 157 -7.72 4.67 -6.98
N PHE A 158 -9.02 4.67 -7.05
CA PHE A 158 -9.80 5.89 -7.15
C PHE A 158 -11.06 5.78 -6.31
N LEU A 159 -11.53 6.93 -5.88
CA LEU A 159 -12.77 7.02 -5.14
C LEU A 159 -13.91 7.30 -6.13
N ARG A 160 -15.04 6.68 -5.95
CA ARG A 160 -16.28 6.98 -6.67
C ARG A 160 -17.51 6.82 -5.77
N LYS A 161 -18.61 7.38 -6.19
CA LYS A 161 -19.90 7.13 -5.52
C LYS A 161 -20.34 5.68 -5.74
N PRO A 162 -21.02 5.07 -4.75
CA PRO A 162 -21.64 3.77 -4.93
C PRO A 162 -22.72 3.82 -6.00
N ASN A 163 -22.81 2.78 -6.82
CA ASN A 163 -23.95 2.58 -7.71
C ASN A 163 -25.16 1.99 -6.96
N GLU A 164 -26.30 1.87 -7.62
CA GLU A 164 -27.54 1.37 -7.00
C GLU A 164 -27.42 -0.03 -6.41
N LYS A 165 -26.65 -0.93 -7.04
CA LYS A 165 -26.42 -2.30 -6.55
C LYS A 165 -25.58 -2.27 -5.29
N GLU A 166 -24.57 -1.43 -5.25
CA GLU A 166 -23.69 -1.25 -4.08
C GLU A 166 -24.44 -0.60 -2.92
N LEU A 167 -25.29 0.41 -3.20
CA LEU A 167 -26.18 1.00 -2.18
C LEU A 167 -27.15 -0.02 -1.59
N LYS A 168 -27.73 -0.91 -2.42
CA LYS A 168 -28.56 -2.02 -1.92
C LYS A 168 -27.76 -2.95 -1.01
N THR A 169 -26.50 -3.24 -1.38
CA THR A 169 -25.60 -4.05 -0.55
C THR A 169 -25.31 -3.38 0.79
N ILE A 170 -24.97 -2.08 0.78
CA ILE A 170 -24.73 -1.28 1.98
C ILE A 170 -25.94 -1.34 2.92
N ASN A 171 -27.15 -1.05 2.40
CA ASN A 171 -28.38 -1.07 3.19
C ASN A 171 -28.69 -2.46 3.75
N SER A 172 -28.44 -3.53 2.99
CA SER A 172 -28.58 -4.90 3.48
C SER A 172 -27.63 -5.19 4.62
N LYS A 173 -26.36 -4.75 4.53
CA LYS A 173 -25.38 -4.91 5.59
C LYS A 173 -25.70 -4.12 6.85
N ILE A 174 -26.24 -2.92 6.72
CA ILE A 174 -26.74 -2.12 7.84
C ILE A 174 -27.91 -2.85 8.53
N ALA A 175 -28.87 -3.37 7.74
CA ALA A 175 -29.99 -4.14 8.30
C ALA A 175 -29.51 -5.42 9.04
N ASP A 176 -28.50 -6.10 8.52
CA ASP A 176 -27.90 -7.25 9.20
C ASP A 176 -27.15 -6.85 10.47
N ALA A 177 -26.46 -5.69 10.47
CA ALA A 177 -25.84 -5.14 11.66
C ALA A 177 -26.86 -4.88 12.79
N ILE A 178 -28.02 -4.30 12.47
CA ILE A 178 -29.09 -4.07 13.42
C ILE A 178 -29.57 -5.40 14.04
N LYS A 179 -29.77 -6.45 13.21
CA LYS A 179 -30.14 -7.78 13.72
C LYS A 179 -29.07 -8.38 14.64
N ILE A 180 -27.79 -8.15 14.34
CA ILE A 180 -26.67 -8.60 15.18
C ILE A 180 -26.74 -7.92 16.57
N ILE A 181 -27.01 -6.62 16.61
CA ILE A 181 -27.20 -5.89 17.88
C ILE A 181 -28.42 -6.41 18.62
N GLN A 182 -29.54 -6.66 17.94
CA GLN A 182 -30.78 -7.16 18.55
C GLN A 182 -30.64 -8.55 19.20
N ILE A 183 -29.59 -9.30 18.89
CA ILE A 183 -29.29 -10.55 19.60
C ILE A 183 -28.87 -10.28 21.06
N SER A 184 -28.09 -9.22 21.29
CA SER A 184 -27.63 -8.82 22.64
C SER A 184 -28.52 -7.75 23.28
N ASN A 185 -29.25 -6.99 22.47
CA ASN A 185 -30.17 -5.93 22.89
C ASN A 185 -31.48 -5.97 22.06
N PRO A 186 -32.47 -6.82 22.42
CA PRO A 186 -33.67 -7.07 21.60
C PRO A 186 -34.51 -5.83 21.32
N ASP A 187 -34.46 -4.82 22.19
CA ASP A 187 -35.24 -3.59 22.07
C ASP A 187 -34.54 -2.50 21.27
N PHE A 188 -33.35 -2.80 20.71
CA PHE A 188 -32.62 -1.82 19.94
C PHE A 188 -33.35 -1.43 18.65
N VAL A 189 -33.55 -0.11 18.50
CA VAL A 189 -34.07 0.53 17.30
C VAL A 189 -33.05 1.54 16.79
N TYR A 190 -32.75 1.51 15.50
CA TYR A 190 -31.80 2.46 14.91
C TYR A 190 -32.52 3.74 14.48
N ASP A 191 -32.65 4.68 15.40
CA ASP A 191 -33.23 6.02 15.20
C ASP A 191 -32.25 7.17 15.53
N GLN A 192 -31.24 6.90 16.38
CA GLN A 192 -30.25 7.88 16.81
C GLN A 192 -28.84 7.32 16.66
N THR A 193 -27.96 8.10 16.05
CA THR A 193 -26.58 7.67 15.75
C THR A 193 -25.75 7.45 17.02
N ASP A 194 -25.87 8.32 18.01
CA ASP A 194 -25.12 8.21 19.26
C ASP A 194 -25.52 6.96 20.06
N VAL A 195 -26.82 6.61 20.06
CA VAL A 195 -27.34 5.36 20.66
C VAL A 195 -26.81 4.15 19.89
N ALA A 196 -26.74 4.24 18.55
CA ALA A 196 -26.22 3.16 17.72
C ALA A 196 -24.74 2.91 17.97
N ILE A 197 -23.92 3.94 18.17
CA ILE A 197 -22.49 3.79 18.50
C ILE A 197 -22.33 3.01 19.81
N GLN A 198 -23.07 3.33 20.85
CA GLN A 198 -23.02 2.60 22.12
C GLN A 198 -23.48 1.14 21.95
N ALA A 199 -24.53 0.91 21.17
CA ALA A 199 -25.02 -0.44 20.90
C ALA A 199 -24.00 -1.27 20.08
N ILE A 200 -23.25 -0.66 19.16
CA ILE A 200 -22.16 -1.31 18.43
C ILE A 200 -21.06 -1.76 19.41
N ILE A 201 -20.60 -0.88 20.30
CA ILE A 201 -19.57 -1.19 21.31
C ILE A 201 -20.02 -2.38 22.17
N GLN A 202 -21.20 -2.30 22.76
CA GLN A 202 -21.76 -3.37 23.60
C GLN A 202 -21.88 -4.69 22.82
N SER A 203 -22.28 -4.62 21.55
CA SER A 203 -22.38 -5.81 20.69
C SER A 203 -21.02 -6.41 20.40
N VAL A 204 -20.00 -5.60 20.11
CA VAL A 204 -18.62 -6.07 19.89
C VAL A 204 -18.09 -6.78 21.14
N GLU A 205 -18.26 -6.20 22.31
CA GLU A 205 -17.83 -6.80 23.60
C GLU A 205 -18.56 -8.11 23.87
N TYR A 206 -19.89 -8.15 23.72
CA TYR A 206 -20.70 -9.36 23.85
C TYR A 206 -20.19 -10.50 22.95
N TRP A 207 -19.90 -10.22 21.68
CA TRP A 207 -19.46 -11.23 20.75
C TRP A 207 -18.00 -11.66 20.97
N LYS A 208 -17.13 -10.75 21.46
CA LYS A 208 -15.77 -11.11 21.90
C LYS A 208 -15.82 -12.14 23.04
N GLU A 209 -16.66 -11.92 24.03
CA GLU A 209 -16.82 -12.84 25.15
C GLU A 209 -17.38 -14.22 24.73
N LYS A 210 -18.27 -14.25 23.74
CA LYS A 210 -18.88 -15.49 23.24
C LYS A 210 -17.99 -16.29 22.30
N GLY A 211 -16.87 -15.73 21.84
CA GLY A 211 -15.94 -16.41 20.93
C GLY A 211 -16.54 -16.69 19.54
N LEU A 212 -17.63 -16.05 19.16
CA LEU A 212 -18.34 -16.30 17.91
C LEU A 212 -17.81 -15.43 16.78
N GLY A 213 -17.31 -16.12 15.80
CA GLY A 213 -16.76 -15.80 14.49
C GLY A 213 -16.81 -14.37 13.94
N LYS A 214 -15.64 -13.89 13.57
CA LYS A 214 -15.32 -12.61 12.89
C LYS A 214 -16.28 -12.24 11.74
N ILE A 215 -16.86 -13.21 11.02
CA ILE A 215 -17.58 -12.97 9.76
C ILE A 215 -18.91 -12.23 9.95
N LYS A 216 -19.62 -12.46 11.06
CA LYS A 216 -20.93 -11.82 11.29
C LYS A 216 -20.80 -10.41 11.83
N ILE A 217 -19.79 -10.17 12.66
CA ILE A 217 -19.59 -8.89 13.37
C ILE A 217 -19.11 -7.80 12.40
N LYS A 218 -18.47 -8.16 11.30
CA LYS A 218 -18.04 -7.22 10.25
C LYS A 218 -19.14 -6.29 9.76
N ASN A 219 -20.38 -6.74 9.76
CA ASN A 219 -21.49 -5.89 9.33
C ASN A 219 -21.73 -4.70 10.26
N LEU A 220 -21.26 -4.74 11.52
CA LEU A 220 -21.32 -3.59 12.43
C LEU A 220 -20.54 -2.38 11.91
N SER A 221 -19.50 -2.59 11.10
CA SER A 221 -18.75 -1.51 10.44
C SER A 221 -19.65 -0.68 9.52
N TYR A 222 -20.57 -1.33 8.81
CA TYR A 222 -21.50 -0.62 7.92
C TYR A 222 -22.47 0.27 8.70
N LEU A 223 -22.94 -0.18 9.87
CA LEU A 223 -23.78 0.64 10.73
C LEU A 223 -22.98 1.81 11.34
N TRP A 224 -21.73 1.57 11.73
CA TRP A 224 -20.85 2.63 12.20
C TRP A 224 -20.63 3.70 11.12
N MET A 225 -20.34 3.29 9.88
CA MET A 225 -20.17 4.21 8.75
C MET A 225 -21.48 4.96 8.42
N ASP A 226 -22.66 4.32 8.59
CA ASP A 226 -23.94 4.99 8.42
C ASP A 226 -24.16 6.06 9.50
N CYS A 227 -23.67 5.82 10.71
CA CYS A 227 -23.65 6.85 11.76
C CYS A 227 -22.74 8.03 11.35
N MET A 228 -21.56 7.76 10.79
CA MET A 228 -20.69 8.80 10.26
C MET A 228 -21.35 9.60 9.13
N HIS A 229 -21.97 8.89 8.19
CA HIS A 229 -22.70 9.50 7.08
C HIS A 229 -23.83 10.43 7.58
N LYS A 230 -24.64 9.96 8.51
CA LYS A 230 -25.80 10.73 9.03
C LYS A 230 -25.41 11.88 9.96
N LYS A 231 -24.42 11.70 10.82
CA LYS A 231 -24.02 12.69 11.83
C LYS A 231 -23.05 13.73 11.29
N HIS A 232 -22.06 13.29 10.53
CA HIS A 232 -20.93 14.11 10.09
C HIS A 232 -20.99 14.46 8.60
N HIS A 233 -22.05 14.00 7.90
CA HIS A 233 -22.24 14.23 6.46
C HIS A 233 -21.08 13.70 5.60
N TRP A 234 -20.48 12.58 6.04
CA TRP A 234 -19.49 11.89 5.26
C TRP A 234 -20.16 11.15 4.10
N ASP A 235 -19.56 11.24 2.91
CA ASP A 235 -20.11 10.58 1.73
C ASP A 235 -19.76 9.08 1.70
N TRP A 236 -20.72 8.24 1.35
CA TRP A 236 -20.42 6.87 0.98
C TRP A 236 -19.57 6.83 -0.27
N ILE A 237 -18.50 6.03 -0.25
CA ILE A 237 -17.60 5.84 -1.38
C ILE A 237 -17.32 4.37 -1.64
N ILE A 238 -16.96 4.09 -2.87
CA ILE A 238 -16.26 2.89 -3.26
C ILE A 238 -14.81 3.28 -3.50
N TRP A 239 -13.94 2.67 -2.76
CA TRP A 239 -12.52 2.70 -3.07
C TRP A 239 -12.25 1.59 -4.07
N ASP A 240 -12.15 1.98 -5.32
CA ASP A 240 -12.06 1.07 -6.46
C ASP A 240 -10.58 0.83 -6.74
N TRP A 241 -10.14 -0.39 -6.47
CA TRP A 241 -8.80 -0.87 -6.78
C TRP A 241 -8.88 -1.85 -7.94
N GLU A 242 -7.80 -2.04 -8.66
CA GLU A 242 -7.78 -3.03 -9.73
C GLU A 242 -8.00 -4.47 -9.25
N ILE A 243 -7.69 -4.76 -7.99
CA ILE A 243 -7.83 -6.09 -7.39
C ILE A 243 -9.10 -6.26 -6.53
N GLY A 244 -9.92 -5.23 -6.42
CA GLY A 244 -11.18 -5.30 -5.66
C GLY A 244 -11.74 -3.93 -5.31
N ASN A 245 -12.94 -3.95 -4.76
CA ASN A 245 -13.63 -2.75 -4.33
C ASN A 245 -13.86 -2.80 -2.83
N ASN A 246 -13.41 -1.77 -2.12
CA ASN A 246 -13.72 -1.57 -0.71
C ASN A 246 -14.81 -0.51 -0.55
N ILE A 247 -15.73 -0.76 0.36
CA ILE A 247 -16.79 0.20 0.71
C ILE A 247 -16.31 1.01 1.90
N GLY A 248 -16.52 2.31 1.87
CA GLY A 248 -16.12 3.21 2.93
C GLY A 248 -16.95 4.49 2.98
N VAL A 249 -16.53 5.38 3.86
CA VAL A 249 -17.04 6.75 3.94
C VAL A 249 -15.88 7.73 3.90
N THR A 250 -16.08 8.89 3.30
CA THR A 250 -15.07 9.94 3.17
C THR A 250 -15.63 11.28 3.63
N ASN A 251 -14.78 12.14 4.16
CA ASN A 251 -15.16 13.50 4.53
C ASN A 251 -15.51 14.36 3.29
N SER A 252 -16.05 15.54 3.51
CA SER A 252 -16.51 16.43 2.44
C SER A 252 -15.39 16.87 1.48
N THR A 253 -14.14 16.98 1.98
CA THR A 253 -12.96 17.34 1.17
C THR A 253 -12.37 16.14 0.43
N LYS A 254 -12.79 14.91 0.77
CA LYS A 254 -12.30 13.63 0.23
C LYS A 254 -10.82 13.34 0.52
N GLU A 255 -10.28 14.00 1.52
CA GLU A 255 -8.90 13.80 1.96
C GLU A 255 -8.75 12.65 2.95
N LEU A 256 -9.86 12.29 3.61
CA LEU A 256 -9.91 11.25 4.62
C LEU A 256 -10.96 10.20 4.30
N THR A 257 -10.57 8.95 4.36
CA THR A 257 -11.46 7.81 4.13
C THR A 257 -11.34 6.80 5.26
N CYS A 258 -12.48 6.28 5.69
CA CYS A 258 -12.58 5.13 6.57
C CYS A 258 -13.23 3.96 5.81
N LEU A 259 -12.60 2.78 5.84
CA LEU A 259 -13.09 1.58 5.16
C LEU A 259 -13.88 0.69 6.13
N ALA A 260 -14.90 0.00 5.58
CA ALA A 260 -15.80 -0.87 6.34
C ALA A 260 -15.07 -1.94 7.16
N ASP A 261 -13.98 -2.46 6.64
CA ASP A 261 -13.31 -3.61 7.25
C ASP A 261 -12.27 -3.23 8.33
N THR A 262 -12.02 -1.95 8.57
CA THR A 262 -10.91 -1.53 9.44
C THR A 262 -11.28 -1.45 10.92
N ILE A 263 -12.20 -0.57 11.34
CA ILE A 263 -12.45 -0.26 12.75
C ILE A 263 -12.88 -1.47 13.57
N ILE A 264 -13.90 -2.17 13.12
CA ILE A 264 -14.46 -3.31 13.88
C ILE A 264 -13.48 -4.49 13.88
N ASN A 265 -12.78 -4.74 12.77
CA ASN A 265 -11.80 -5.81 12.70
C ASN A 265 -10.62 -5.55 13.65
N HIS A 266 -10.05 -4.35 13.68
CA HIS A 266 -8.95 -4.00 14.59
C HIS A 266 -9.37 -4.16 16.06
N THR A 267 -10.62 -3.84 16.39
CA THR A 267 -11.16 -4.04 17.74
C THR A 267 -11.34 -5.52 18.07
N ILE A 268 -11.84 -6.33 17.15
CA ILE A 268 -12.03 -7.78 17.33
C ILE A 268 -10.69 -8.51 17.43
N ASP A 269 -9.71 -8.13 16.62
CA ASP A 269 -8.38 -8.74 16.60
C ASP A 269 -7.52 -8.36 17.82
N GLY A 270 -8.03 -7.48 18.69
CA GLY A 270 -7.36 -7.06 19.92
C GLY A 270 -6.27 -6.02 19.72
N PHE A 271 -6.12 -5.47 18.51
CA PHE A 271 -5.18 -4.37 18.23
C PHE A 271 -5.64 -3.06 18.90
N GLN A 272 -6.95 -2.90 19.13
CA GLN A 272 -7.53 -1.71 19.73
C GLN A 272 -8.61 -2.08 20.77
N GLN A 273 -8.81 -1.18 21.74
CA GLN A 273 -9.92 -1.28 22.69
C GLN A 273 -11.25 -0.91 22.00
N SER A 274 -12.37 -1.42 22.51
CA SER A 274 -13.70 -1.13 21.95
C SER A 274 -14.09 0.35 22.03
N SER A 275 -13.50 1.11 22.97
CA SER A 275 -13.67 2.57 23.06
C SER A 275 -13.27 3.32 21.78
N ILE A 276 -12.33 2.78 20.99
CA ILE A 276 -11.90 3.41 19.73
C ILE A 276 -13.08 3.67 18.77
N ILE A 277 -14.15 2.86 18.88
CA ILE A 277 -15.36 2.97 18.06
C ILE A 277 -16.09 4.28 18.36
N SER A 278 -16.17 4.69 19.65
CA SER A 278 -16.75 5.97 20.06
C SER A 278 -15.77 7.13 19.90
N ASP A 279 -14.52 6.91 20.23
CA ASP A 279 -13.49 7.95 20.22
C ASP A 279 -13.34 8.51 18.81
N LEU A 280 -13.16 7.64 17.80
CA LEU A 280 -13.14 8.06 16.39
C LEU A 280 -14.42 8.76 15.95
N TYR A 281 -15.58 8.25 16.37
CA TYR A 281 -16.85 8.86 16.02
C TYR A 281 -17.01 10.29 16.59
N ILE A 282 -16.50 10.53 17.81
CA ILE A 282 -16.56 11.83 18.48
C ILE A 282 -15.49 12.78 17.91
N ASP A 283 -14.26 12.32 17.82
CA ASP A 283 -13.10 13.15 17.46
C ASP A 283 -13.13 13.62 16.00
N LEU A 284 -13.72 12.82 15.10
CA LEU A 284 -13.88 13.21 13.70
C LEU A 284 -14.89 14.35 13.48
N THR A 285 -15.62 14.79 14.51
CA THR A 285 -16.53 15.96 14.43
C THR A 285 -15.82 17.27 14.08
N GLY A 286 -14.53 17.40 14.42
CA GLY A 286 -13.74 18.60 14.18
C GLY A 286 -12.67 18.47 13.09
N VAL A 287 -12.49 17.27 12.51
CA VAL A 287 -11.43 17.01 11.54
C VAL A 287 -11.89 17.41 10.13
N ASN A 288 -11.41 18.57 9.67
CA ASN A 288 -11.74 19.09 8.35
C ASN A 288 -10.70 18.75 7.28
N ASN A 289 -9.47 18.37 7.68
CA ASN A 289 -8.40 18.06 6.74
C ASN A 289 -7.35 17.10 7.35
N PHE A 290 -6.51 16.50 6.50
CA PHE A 290 -5.46 15.55 6.88
C PHE A 290 -4.39 16.16 7.81
N TYR A 291 -4.16 17.47 7.75
CA TYR A 291 -3.16 18.14 8.59
C TYR A 291 -3.58 18.19 10.06
N ASP A 292 -4.86 18.23 10.33
CA ASP A 292 -5.39 18.17 11.69
C ASP A 292 -5.14 16.78 12.32
N LEU A 293 -5.14 15.72 11.51
CA LEU A 293 -4.82 14.35 11.94
C LEU A 293 -3.33 14.09 12.17
N LYS A 294 -2.41 14.85 11.60
CA LYS A 294 -0.96 14.67 11.87
C LYS A 294 -0.57 14.84 13.33
N LYS A 295 -1.45 15.45 14.12
CA LYS A 295 -1.31 15.58 15.58
C LYS A 295 -2.13 14.54 16.34
N ASP A 296 -2.85 13.66 15.64
CA ASP A 296 -3.79 12.73 16.19
C ASP A 296 -3.14 11.35 16.41
N PRO A 297 -3.29 10.73 17.60
CA PRO A 297 -2.79 9.39 17.89
C PRO A 297 -3.38 8.29 16.97
N TYR A 298 -4.47 8.56 16.25
CA TYR A 298 -5.14 7.60 15.37
C TYR A 298 -4.52 7.49 13.98
N SER A 299 -3.71 8.46 13.53
CA SER A 299 -3.11 8.46 12.19
C SER A 299 -2.10 7.32 11.96
N GLY A 300 -1.58 6.72 13.05
CA GLY A 300 -0.62 5.61 13.00
C GLY A 300 -1.23 4.20 13.06
N ILE A 301 -2.54 4.06 13.23
CA ILE A 301 -3.17 2.75 13.47
C ILE A 301 -3.95 2.18 12.27
N GLY A 302 -3.85 2.80 11.09
CA GLY A 302 -4.44 2.29 9.85
C GLY A 302 -5.97 2.29 9.81
N LEU A 303 -6.63 3.11 10.63
CA LEU A 303 -8.09 3.23 10.66
C LEU A 303 -8.61 4.29 9.70
N LEU A 304 -7.81 5.33 9.48
CA LEU A 304 -8.09 6.41 8.54
C LEU A 304 -6.99 6.44 7.47
N PHE A 305 -7.40 6.66 6.25
CA PHE A 305 -6.53 6.71 5.10
C PHE A 305 -6.53 8.11 4.52
N SER A 306 -5.32 8.66 4.25
CA SER A 306 -5.19 9.83 3.40
C SER A 306 -5.57 9.47 1.98
N THR A 307 -6.50 10.20 1.42
CA THR A 307 -7.00 9.97 0.06
C THR A 307 -6.85 11.19 -0.85
N ASP A 308 -6.12 12.20 -0.38
CA ASP A 308 -5.81 13.42 -1.11
C ASP A 308 -5.06 13.18 -2.44
N HIS A 309 -4.29 12.08 -2.52
CA HIS A 309 -3.58 11.64 -3.72
C HIS A 309 -4.45 10.85 -4.69
N LEU A 310 -5.66 10.43 -4.29
CA LEU A 310 -6.56 9.64 -5.11
C LEU A 310 -7.48 10.52 -5.96
N LYS A 311 -7.73 10.05 -7.19
CA LYS A 311 -8.69 10.72 -8.07
C LYS A 311 -10.11 10.30 -7.70
N PHE A 312 -10.99 11.28 -7.54
CA PHE A 312 -12.43 11.02 -7.42
C PHE A 312 -13.05 10.99 -8.83
N LYS A 313 -13.78 9.92 -9.13
CA LYS A 313 -14.56 9.80 -10.35
C LYS A 313 -16.02 10.08 -10.04
N GLU A 314 -16.57 11.10 -10.70
CA GLU A 314 -17.99 11.44 -10.62
C GLU A 314 -18.90 10.34 -11.23
#